data_f84816230da4353294a0efba8ce455f9
#
_entry.id   f84816230da4353294a0efba8ce455f9
#
_cell.length_a   1.000
_cell.length_b   1.000
_cell.length_c   1.000
_cell.angle_alpha   90.00
_cell.angle_beta   90.00
_cell.angle_gamma   90.00
#
_symmetry.space_group_name_H-M   'P 1'
#
loop_
_entity.id
_entity.type
_entity.pdbx_description
1 polymer ?
#
loop_
_entity_poly.entity_id
_entity_poly.type
_entity_poly.pdbx_seq_one_letter_code
_entity_poly.pdbx_strand_id
1 'polypeptide(L)'
;MDPLITLLEEAYGENLRVVYRHFPLTSIHDKAFVASEATEAAGAQGKFWEMHDLLFKRQAEWSGLTPNQFLETLAGYAEELGLDVERFSEDMASHAYAEKVQKSYDEAVSIGLPGTPTVFINGRYYPWDFSKESVDVFLDMISREYDGPPPQVIDPAKKYTATLRTTKGDIVIELFADQVPVTVNSFVFLAREGWYDGVTFFRVIPDFVAQTGDPTNSGYGSPGYMCDDEIVPALTYDAGGMVGMASQGPGTSTVGSQFFITYVPLPTLNGQYTIIGRVVEGMDVLQNLTPRDPSQGGNLPQGDVIETIVIEER
;
A
#
# COMPACT_ATOMS: atom_id res chain seq x y z
N MET A 1 2.65 -2.62 24.47
CA MET A 1 2.93 -2.40 23.03
C MET A 1 2.14 -3.44 22.23
N ASP A 2 1.65 -3.10 21.03
CA ASP A 2 0.99 -4.06 20.17
C ASP A 2 1.96 -5.23 19.91
N PRO A 3 1.55 -6.51 20.07
CA PRO A 3 2.41 -7.67 19.83
C PRO A 3 3.12 -7.64 18.47
N LEU A 4 2.50 -7.02 17.47
CA LEU A 4 3.07 -6.87 16.13
C LEU A 4 4.25 -5.89 16.10
N ILE A 5 4.18 -4.77 16.84
CA ILE A 5 5.32 -3.83 16.95
C ILE A 5 6.48 -4.50 17.69
N THR A 6 6.19 -5.28 18.73
CA THR A 6 7.23 -6.04 19.44
C THR A 6 7.96 -7.03 18.52
N LEU A 7 7.24 -7.72 17.62
CA LEU A 7 7.87 -8.61 16.63
C LEU A 7 8.79 -7.85 15.67
N LEU A 8 8.41 -6.64 15.25
CA LEU A 8 9.24 -5.81 14.39
C LEU A 8 10.48 -5.27 15.14
N GLU A 9 10.33 -4.89 16.42
CA GLU A 9 11.47 -4.48 17.27
C GLU A 9 12.47 -5.62 17.46
N GLU A 10 11.98 -6.86 17.67
CA GLU A 10 12.84 -8.05 17.74
C GLU A 10 13.54 -8.33 16.40
N ALA A 11 12.84 -8.12 15.27
CA ALA A 11 13.36 -8.43 13.94
C ALA A 11 14.39 -7.40 13.45
N TYR A 12 14.18 -6.11 13.73
CA TYR A 12 14.97 -5.01 13.16
C TYR A 12 15.87 -4.30 14.18
N GLY A 13 15.63 -4.48 15.49
CA GLY A 13 16.46 -3.93 16.57
C GLY A 13 16.66 -2.41 16.43
N GLU A 14 17.93 -1.97 16.48
CA GLU A 14 18.31 -0.55 16.39
C GLU A 14 18.00 0.10 15.03
N ASN A 15 17.67 -0.69 14.00
CA ASN A 15 17.27 -0.18 12.69
C ASN A 15 15.78 0.20 12.63
N LEU A 16 15.00 -0.09 13.67
CA LEU A 16 13.60 0.31 13.77
C LEU A 16 13.42 1.52 14.69
N ARG A 17 12.73 2.53 14.18
CA ARG A 17 12.22 3.65 14.97
C ARG A 17 10.71 3.70 14.86
N VAL A 18 10.01 3.40 15.96
CA VAL A 18 8.56 3.53 16.05
C VAL A 18 8.20 4.96 16.47
N VAL A 19 7.28 5.59 15.74
CA VAL A 19 6.73 6.92 16.04
C VAL A 19 5.22 6.81 16.13
N TYR A 20 4.66 7.05 17.32
CA TYR A 20 3.22 7.10 17.53
C TYR A 20 2.69 8.51 17.25
N ARG A 21 1.55 8.58 16.57
CA ARG A 21 0.84 9.83 16.27
C ARG A 21 -0.60 9.70 16.72
N HIS A 22 -1.09 10.68 17.49
CA HIS A 22 -2.48 10.68 17.95
C HIS A 22 -3.45 11.00 16.81
N PHE A 23 -4.48 10.17 16.70
CA PHE A 23 -5.64 10.43 15.86
C PHE A 23 -6.92 9.99 16.62
N PRO A 24 -7.31 10.73 17.68
CA PRO A 24 -8.47 10.37 18.51
C PRO A 24 -9.77 10.56 17.74
N LEU A 25 -10.46 9.46 17.44
CA LEU A 25 -11.74 9.44 16.74
C LEU A 25 -12.90 9.75 17.72
N THR A 26 -12.99 10.99 18.17
CA THR A 26 -13.92 11.43 19.22
C THR A 26 -15.39 11.29 18.86
N SER A 27 -15.72 11.19 17.56
CA SER A 27 -17.08 10.97 17.09
C SER A 27 -17.66 9.60 17.45
N ILE A 28 -16.79 8.60 17.70
CA ILE A 28 -17.15 7.21 18.06
C ILE A 28 -16.55 6.76 19.40
N HIS A 29 -15.55 7.48 19.92
CA HIS A 29 -14.82 7.19 21.15
C HIS A 29 -14.66 8.45 22.00
N ASP A 30 -15.61 8.74 22.84
CA ASP A 30 -15.74 9.97 23.66
C ASP A 30 -14.51 10.26 24.56
N LYS A 31 -13.75 9.23 24.94
CA LYS A 31 -12.59 9.32 25.83
C LYS A 31 -11.24 9.35 25.09
N ALA A 32 -11.24 9.15 23.76
CA ALA A 32 -10.00 9.00 23.00
C ALA A 32 -9.07 10.21 23.12
N PHE A 33 -9.63 11.43 23.15
CA PHE A 33 -8.84 12.65 23.27
C PHE A 33 -8.15 12.73 24.64
N VAL A 34 -8.90 12.52 25.73
CA VAL A 34 -8.39 12.55 27.12
C VAL A 34 -7.36 11.42 27.32
N ALA A 35 -7.59 10.23 26.75
CA ALA A 35 -6.61 9.15 26.78
C ALA A 35 -5.31 9.53 26.07
N SER A 36 -5.41 10.27 24.96
CA SER A 36 -4.23 10.79 24.25
C SER A 36 -3.47 11.82 25.08
N GLU A 37 -4.16 12.75 25.77
CA GLU A 37 -3.54 13.71 26.70
C GLU A 37 -2.82 12.98 27.84
N ALA A 38 -3.41 11.91 28.38
CA ALA A 38 -2.82 11.12 29.46
C ALA A 38 -1.50 10.44 29.05
N THR A 39 -1.40 9.95 27.80
CA THR A 39 -0.15 9.39 27.30
C THR A 39 0.94 10.45 27.18
N GLU A 40 0.59 11.67 26.80
CA GLU A 40 1.54 12.78 26.71
C GLU A 40 1.99 13.28 28.08
N ALA A 41 1.05 13.37 29.05
CA ALA A 41 1.38 13.72 30.43
C ALA A 41 2.32 12.69 31.08
N ALA A 42 2.07 11.41 30.84
CA ALA A 42 2.98 10.33 31.25
C ALA A 42 4.32 10.41 30.49
N GLY A 43 4.28 10.77 29.22
CA GLY A 43 5.45 10.96 28.36
C GLY A 43 6.37 12.07 28.84
N ALA A 44 5.82 13.17 29.41
CA ALA A 44 6.59 14.24 30.04
C ALA A 44 7.35 13.79 31.29
N GLN A 45 7.00 12.60 31.80
CA GLN A 45 7.69 11.93 32.90
C GLN A 45 8.41 10.64 32.45
N GLY A 46 8.62 10.47 31.12
CA GLY A 46 9.38 9.37 30.52
C GLY A 46 8.62 8.04 30.42
N LYS A 47 7.26 8.06 30.53
CA LYS A 47 6.41 6.86 30.57
C LYS A 47 5.29 6.88 29.53
N PHE A 48 5.58 7.41 28.32
CA PHE A 48 4.62 7.46 27.22
C PHE A 48 4.13 6.08 26.82
N TRP A 49 5.05 5.18 26.54
CA TRP A 49 4.71 3.86 26.03
C TRP A 49 4.03 2.98 27.07
N GLU A 50 4.47 3.08 28.32
CA GLU A 50 3.86 2.33 29.42
C GLU A 50 2.40 2.76 29.65
N MET A 51 2.10 4.06 29.59
CA MET A 51 0.72 4.56 29.71
C MET A 51 -0.10 4.17 28.48
N HIS A 52 0.45 4.30 27.28
CA HIS A 52 -0.17 3.87 26.04
C HIS A 52 -0.59 2.39 26.11
N ASP A 53 0.33 1.51 26.46
CA ASP A 53 0.07 0.07 26.52
C ASP A 53 -0.95 -0.28 27.57
N LEU A 54 -0.91 0.39 28.72
CA LEU A 54 -1.84 0.19 29.82
C LEU A 54 -3.26 0.57 29.42
N LEU A 55 -3.41 1.71 28.74
CA LEU A 55 -4.69 2.17 28.21
C LEU A 55 -5.31 1.20 27.21
N PHE A 56 -4.54 0.73 26.23
CA PHE A 56 -5.05 -0.27 25.28
C PHE A 56 -5.35 -1.61 25.93
N LYS A 57 -4.47 -2.11 26.78
CA LYS A 57 -4.63 -3.39 27.46
C LYS A 57 -5.86 -3.43 28.36
N ARG A 58 -6.20 -2.30 29.00
CA ARG A 58 -7.33 -2.20 29.94
C ARG A 58 -8.50 -1.39 29.37
N GLN A 59 -8.62 -1.28 28.05
CA GLN A 59 -9.67 -0.48 27.42
C GLN A 59 -11.08 -0.86 27.90
N ALA A 60 -11.35 -2.14 28.12
CA ALA A 60 -12.64 -2.62 28.63
C ALA A 60 -12.95 -2.10 30.04
N GLU A 61 -11.96 -1.78 30.86
CA GLU A 61 -12.15 -1.30 32.24
C GLU A 61 -12.61 0.16 32.26
N TRP A 62 -12.18 0.98 31.30
CA TRP A 62 -12.43 2.42 31.33
C TRP A 62 -13.36 2.94 30.23
N SER A 63 -13.58 2.20 29.17
CA SER A 63 -14.40 2.67 28.03
C SER A 63 -15.82 3.03 28.40
N GLY A 64 -16.43 2.34 29.39
CA GLY A 64 -17.77 2.59 29.87
C GLY A 64 -17.89 3.57 31.04
N LEU A 65 -16.79 4.13 31.55
CA LEU A 65 -16.81 5.02 32.72
C LEU A 65 -17.35 6.41 32.38
N THR A 66 -17.81 7.13 33.41
CA THR A 66 -18.06 8.57 33.27
C THR A 66 -16.74 9.35 33.15
N PRO A 67 -16.75 10.60 32.66
CA PRO A 67 -15.52 11.40 32.54
C PRO A 67 -14.75 11.52 33.86
N ASN A 68 -15.41 11.74 34.98
CA ASN A 68 -14.76 11.86 36.29
C ASN A 68 -14.12 10.54 36.74
N GLN A 69 -14.85 9.42 36.60
CA GLN A 69 -14.32 8.10 36.93
C GLN A 69 -13.12 7.74 36.04
N PHE A 70 -13.14 8.17 34.78
CA PHE A 70 -12.01 7.95 33.89
C PHE A 70 -10.78 8.74 34.34
N LEU A 71 -10.91 9.99 34.74
CA LEU A 71 -9.79 10.79 35.31
C LEU A 71 -9.21 10.15 36.58
N GLU A 72 -10.08 9.64 37.48
CA GLU A 72 -9.62 8.89 38.64
C GLU A 72 -8.85 7.62 38.27
N THR A 73 -9.35 6.90 37.24
CA THR A 73 -8.65 5.71 36.70
C THR A 73 -7.29 6.05 36.13
N LEU A 74 -7.18 7.17 35.39
CA LEU A 74 -5.92 7.65 34.84
C LEU A 74 -4.92 8.01 35.93
N ALA A 75 -5.35 8.66 37.02
CA ALA A 75 -4.51 8.93 38.18
C ALA A 75 -4.01 7.63 38.85
N GLY A 76 -4.88 6.61 38.95
CA GLY A 76 -4.48 5.27 39.42
C GLY A 76 -3.44 4.60 38.51
N TYR A 77 -3.57 4.75 37.18
CA TYR A 77 -2.57 4.26 36.23
C TYR A 77 -1.23 5.02 36.36
N ALA A 78 -1.28 6.32 36.61
CA ALA A 78 -0.09 7.12 36.87
C ALA A 78 0.65 6.65 38.13
N GLU A 79 -0.08 6.32 39.21
CA GLU A 79 0.45 5.74 40.45
C GLU A 79 1.10 4.35 40.18
N GLU A 80 0.39 3.48 39.45
CA GLU A 80 0.91 2.16 39.07
C GLU A 80 2.22 2.23 38.29
N LEU A 81 2.36 3.24 37.41
CA LEU A 81 3.56 3.48 36.62
C LEU A 81 4.68 4.22 37.39
N GLY A 82 4.43 4.58 38.65
CA GLY A 82 5.40 5.29 39.50
C GLY A 82 5.64 6.74 39.10
N LEU A 83 4.64 7.38 38.48
CA LEU A 83 4.70 8.79 38.11
C LEU A 83 4.45 9.69 39.32
N ASP A 84 4.87 10.95 39.22
CA ASP A 84 4.38 12.01 40.09
C ASP A 84 2.88 12.27 39.77
N VAL A 85 2.01 11.74 40.64
CA VAL A 85 0.56 11.78 40.44
C VAL A 85 0.00 13.19 40.56
N GLU A 86 0.58 14.03 41.44
CA GLU A 86 0.16 15.43 41.60
C GLU A 86 0.42 16.20 40.29
N ARG A 87 1.64 16.15 39.78
CA ARG A 87 1.99 16.74 38.49
C ARG A 87 1.16 16.19 37.34
N PHE A 88 0.95 14.87 37.28
CA PHE A 88 0.13 14.24 36.24
C PHE A 88 -1.32 14.77 36.28
N SER A 89 -1.89 14.88 37.50
CA SER A 89 -3.26 15.37 37.66
C SER A 89 -3.39 16.87 37.34
N GLU A 90 -2.38 17.68 37.64
CA GLU A 90 -2.32 19.09 37.23
C GLU A 90 -2.23 19.24 35.71
N ASP A 91 -1.39 18.45 35.05
CA ASP A 91 -1.25 18.42 33.58
C ASP A 91 -2.58 18.05 32.92
N MET A 92 -3.29 17.06 33.47
CA MET A 92 -4.61 16.63 32.96
C MET A 92 -5.69 17.69 33.21
N ALA A 93 -5.73 18.30 34.41
CA ALA A 93 -6.72 19.32 34.77
C ALA A 93 -6.55 20.64 33.97
N SER A 94 -5.32 20.98 33.62
CA SER A 94 -5.01 22.16 32.82
C SER A 94 -5.06 21.92 31.33
N HIS A 95 -5.30 20.67 30.87
CA HIS A 95 -5.20 20.27 29.47
C HIS A 95 -3.85 20.63 28.82
N ALA A 96 -2.76 20.43 29.56
CA ALA A 96 -1.41 20.86 29.17
C ALA A 96 -0.97 20.32 27.79
N TYR A 97 -1.51 19.21 27.34
CA TYR A 97 -1.14 18.55 26.08
C TYR A 97 -2.24 18.57 25.02
N ALA A 98 -3.36 19.27 25.25
CA ALA A 98 -4.49 19.34 24.31
C ALA A 98 -4.06 19.88 22.93
N GLU A 99 -3.24 20.93 22.90
CA GLU A 99 -2.74 21.51 21.64
C GLU A 99 -1.89 20.51 20.83
N LYS A 100 -1.03 19.73 21.51
CA LYS A 100 -0.21 18.70 20.87
C LYS A 100 -1.05 17.58 20.25
N VAL A 101 -2.06 17.12 20.99
CA VAL A 101 -3.00 16.09 20.52
C VAL A 101 -3.84 16.62 19.37
N GLN A 102 -4.37 17.86 19.49
CA GLN A 102 -5.16 18.50 18.43
C GLN A 102 -4.35 18.70 17.15
N LYS A 103 -3.11 19.17 17.27
CA LYS A 103 -2.22 19.31 16.10
C LYS A 103 -2.00 17.98 15.38
N SER A 104 -1.77 16.90 16.13
CA SER A 104 -1.62 15.55 15.55
C SER A 104 -2.90 15.09 14.83
N TYR A 105 -4.06 15.38 15.41
CA TYR A 105 -5.36 15.11 14.79
C TYR A 105 -5.55 15.91 13.49
N ASP A 106 -5.27 17.21 13.52
CA ASP A 106 -5.43 18.10 12.35
C ASP A 106 -4.48 17.68 11.20
N GLU A 107 -3.25 17.28 11.52
CA GLU A 107 -2.30 16.71 10.55
C GLU A 107 -2.88 15.44 9.90
N ALA A 108 -3.43 14.52 10.68
CA ALA A 108 -4.05 13.28 10.18
C ALA A 108 -5.24 13.56 9.25
N VAL A 109 -6.08 14.53 9.62
CA VAL A 109 -7.22 14.97 8.79
C VAL A 109 -6.73 15.63 7.50
N SER A 110 -5.70 16.49 7.58
CA SER A 110 -5.18 17.24 6.42
C SER A 110 -4.61 16.34 5.32
N ILE A 111 -4.05 15.18 5.68
CA ILE A 111 -3.54 14.19 4.74
C ILE A 111 -4.58 13.11 4.40
N GLY A 112 -5.83 13.25 4.87
CA GLY A 112 -6.96 12.40 4.49
C GLY A 112 -6.86 10.97 5.04
N LEU A 113 -6.36 10.76 6.27
CA LEU A 113 -6.29 9.41 6.85
C LEU A 113 -7.69 8.80 6.99
N PRO A 114 -7.89 7.53 6.56
CA PRO A 114 -9.21 6.88 6.59
C PRO A 114 -9.66 6.49 8.01
N GLY A 115 -8.74 6.40 8.98
CA GLY A 115 -9.02 5.96 10.34
C GLY A 115 -7.79 5.42 11.07
N THR A 116 -8.02 4.65 12.11
CA THR A 116 -6.99 4.03 12.95
C THR A 116 -7.18 2.50 13.04
N PRO A 117 -6.11 1.71 13.09
CA PRO A 117 -4.72 2.13 12.90
C PRO A 117 -4.40 2.44 11.44
N THR A 118 -3.63 3.50 11.17
CA THR A 118 -3.00 3.75 9.87
C THR A 118 -1.49 3.77 10.07
N VAL A 119 -0.76 3.05 9.23
CA VAL A 119 0.69 2.88 9.38
C VAL A 119 1.42 3.39 8.16
N PHE A 120 2.57 4.00 8.40
CA PHE A 120 3.54 4.40 7.38
C PHE A 120 4.90 3.79 7.71
N ILE A 121 5.58 3.26 6.70
CA ILE A 121 6.97 2.81 6.81
C ILE A 121 7.81 3.70 5.89
N ASN A 122 8.82 4.35 6.45
CA ASN A 122 9.68 5.30 5.72
C ASN A 122 8.91 6.37 4.92
N GLY A 123 7.77 6.84 5.48
CA GLY A 123 6.92 7.87 4.88
C GLY A 123 5.96 7.35 3.81
N ARG A 124 5.92 6.05 3.51
CA ARG A 124 4.98 5.41 2.59
C ARG A 124 3.84 4.72 3.34
N TYR A 125 2.61 4.88 2.88
CA TYR A 125 1.45 4.18 3.44
C TYR A 125 1.65 2.66 3.36
N TYR A 126 1.44 1.98 4.50
CA TYR A 126 1.61 0.54 4.64
C TYR A 126 0.27 -0.12 5.01
N PRO A 127 -0.43 -0.75 4.05
CA PRO A 127 -1.77 -1.30 4.26
C PRO A 127 -1.78 -2.81 4.61
N TRP A 128 -0.62 -3.45 4.85
CA TRP A 128 -0.53 -4.91 4.97
C TRP A 128 -0.39 -5.37 6.40
N ASP A 129 -0.27 -6.71 6.56
CA ASP A 129 0.02 -7.32 7.85
C ASP A 129 1.46 -6.98 8.30
N PHE A 130 1.69 -7.11 9.62
CA PHE A 130 2.98 -6.81 10.23
C PHE A 130 3.89 -8.04 10.34
N SER A 131 3.72 -9.07 9.49
CA SER A 131 4.71 -10.12 9.37
C SER A 131 6.04 -9.54 8.88
N LYS A 132 7.14 -10.14 9.35
CA LYS A 132 8.46 -9.72 8.89
C LYS A 132 8.59 -9.82 7.38
N GLU A 133 8.04 -10.87 6.80
CA GLU A 133 8.04 -11.14 5.37
C GLU A 133 7.36 -10.02 4.59
N SER A 134 6.17 -9.58 5.01
CA SER A 134 5.44 -8.49 4.37
C SER A 134 6.19 -7.17 4.47
N VAL A 135 6.79 -6.88 5.62
CA VAL A 135 7.60 -5.67 5.82
C VAL A 135 8.87 -5.72 4.98
N ASP A 136 9.58 -6.85 4.92
CA ASP A 136 10.79 -7.00 4.09
C ASP A 136 10.47 -6.76 2.59
N VAL A 137 9.39 -7.35 2.08
CA VAL A 137 8.93 -7.14 0.69
C VAL A 137 8.62 -5.67 0.43
N PHE A 138 7.97 -5.01 1.39
CA PHE A 138 7.68 -3.58 1.27
C PHE A 138 8.95 -2.72 1.28
N LEU A 139 9.89 -3.02 2.17
CA LEU A 139 11.17 -2.31 2.25
C LEU A 139 12.00 -2.53 0.97
N ASP A 140 12.02 -3.74 0.42
CA ASP A 140 12.67 -4.02 -0.87
C ASP A 140 12.03 -3.17 -1.99
N MET A 141 10.70 -3.15 -2.08
CA MET A 141 10.00 -2.34 -3.08
C MET A 141 10.37 -0.86 -2.98
N ILE A 142 10.24 -0.24 -1.79
CA ILE A 142 10.53 1.18 -1.63
C ILE A 142 12.02 1.53 -1.84
N SER A 143 12.92 0.56 -1.64
CA SER A 143 14.35 0.75 -1.94
C SER A 143 14.64 0.79 -3.45
N ARG A 144 13.73 0.25 -4.26
CA ARG A 144 13.80 0.19 -5.73
C ARG A 144 12.99 1.29 -6.41
N GLU A 145 12.24 2.11 -5.64
CA GLU A 145 11.45 3.22 -6.18
C GLU A 145 12.34 4.25 -6.87
N TYR A 146 11.80 4.85 -7.90
CA TYR A 146 12.42 5.95 -8.65
C TYR A 146 11.86 7.30 -8.20
N ASP A 147 12.68 8.35 -8.26
CA ASP A 147 12.29 9.71 -7.87
C ASP A 147 11.28 10.38 -8.82
N GLY A 148 11.03 9.77 -9.99
CA GLY A 148 10.09 10.29 -10.98
C GLY A 148 10.04 9.44 -12.24
N PRO A 149 9.21 9.84 -13.23
CA PRO A 149 9.10 9.13 -14.49
C PRO A 149 10.44 8.96 -15.19
N PRO A 150 10.66 7.84 -15.91
CA PRO A 150 11.93 7.55 -16.53
C PRO A 150 12.24 8.50 -17.69
N PRO A 151 13.53 8.66 -18.04
CA PRO A 151 13.90 9.28 -19.30
C PRO A 151 13.34 8.49 -20.49
N GLN A 152 13.33 9.10 -21.67
CA GLN A 152 12.89 8.40 -22.87
C GLN A 152 13.93 7.32 -23.26
N VAL A 153 13.50 6.05 -23.22
CA VAL A 153 14.32 4.87 -23.53
C VAL A 153 13.84 4.13 -24.77
N ILE A 154 12.72 4.57 -25.36
CA ILE A 154 12.19 4.03 -26.62
C ILE A 154 12.19 5.09 -27.71
N ASP A 155 12.16 4.63 -28.97
CA ASP A 155 11.81 5.43 -30.13
C ASP A 155 10.39 5.06 -30.58
N PRO A 156 9.38 5.96 -30.45
CA PRO A 156 8.00 5.64 -30.81
C PRO A 156 7.80 5.24 -32.30
N ALA A 157 8.77 5.51 -33.16
CA ALA A 157 8.72 5.07 -34.56
C ALA A 157 9.09 3.60 -34.77
N LYS A 158 9.68 2.95 -33.79
CA LYS A 158 10.07 1.55 -33.82
C LYS A 158 8.99 0.63 -33.26
N LYS A 159 9.11 -0.66 -33.55
CA LYS A 159 8.25 -1.70 -33.02
C LYS A 159 8.92 -2.38 -31.83
N TYR A 160 8.12 -2.65 -30.81
CA TYR A 160 8.58 -3.31 -29.58
C TYR A 160 7.73 -4.54 -29.30
N THR A 161 8.40 -5.61 -28.89
CA THR A 161 7.75 -6.79 -28.32
C THR A 161 8.30 -7.04 -26.91
N ALA A 162 7.40 -7.45 -26.00
CA ALA A 162 7.75 -7.86 -24.66
C ALA A 162 7.43 -9.35 -24.49
N THR A 163 8.45 -10.17 -24.20
CA THR A 163 8.27 -11.58 -23.88
C THR A 163 8.29 -11.73 -22.36
N LEU A 164 7.12 -12.00 -21.75
CA LEU A 164 7.00 -12.36 -20.35
C LEU A 164 7.36 -13.84 -20.22
N ARG A 165 8.53 -14.14 -19.66
CA ARG A 165 8.91 -15.50 -19.28
C ARG A 165 8.27 -15.82 -17.93
N THR A 166 7.34 -16.76 -17.92
CA THR A 166 6.61 -17.12 -16.71
C THR A 166 6.86 -18.57 -16.31
N THR A 167 6.54 -18.91 -15.07
CA THR A 167 6.57 -20.31 -14.58
C THR A 167 5.65 -21.25 -15.35
N LYS A 168 4.75 -20.71 -16.21
CA LYS A 168 3.82 -21.47 -17.05
C LYS A 168 4.22 -21.49 -18.53
N GLY A 169 5.22 -20.72 -18.92
CA GLY A 169 5.68 -20.53 -20.30
C GLY A 169 5.73 -19.06 -20.69
N ASP A 170 6.00 -18.80 -21.94
CA ASP A 170 6.20 -17.46 -22.49
C ASP A 170 4.87 -16.86 -22.99
N ILE A 171 4.65 -15.57 -22.68
CA ILE A 171 3.57 -14.74 -23.22
C ILE A 171 4.23 -13.59 -23.99
N VAL A 172 3.97 -13.48 -25.29
CA VAL A 172 4.57 -12.44 -26.15
C VAL A 172 3.54 -11.35 -26.42
N ILE A 173 3.92 -10.10 -26.11
CA ILE A 173 3.07 -8.91 -26.24
C ILE A 173 3.68 -7.99 -27.31
N GLU A 174 2.89 -7.62 -28.33
CA GLU A 174 3.20 -6.49 -29.20
C GLU A 174 2.82 -5.19 -28.48
N LEU A 175 3.79 -4.25 -28.35
CA LEU A 175 3.57 -2.98 -27.65
C LEU A 175 3.22 -1.86 -28.65
N PHE A 176 2.31 -0.97 -28.27
CA PHE A 176 1.78 0.14 -29.09
C PHE A 176 2.55 1.45 -28.85
N ALA A 177 3.88 1.41 -29.03
CA ALA A 177 4.79 2.52 -28.76
C ALA A 177 4.45 3.79 -29.56
N ASP A 178 3.88 3.64 -30.76
CA ASP A 178 3.45 4.74 -31.64
C ASP A 178 2.14 5.39 -31.22
N GLN A 179 1.34 4.75 -30.37
CA GLN A 179 0.01 5.22 -29.96
C GLN A 179 -0.02 5.72 -28.53
N VAL A 180 0.72 5.08 -27.62
CA VAL A 180 0.80 5.39 -26.19
C VAL A 180 2.26 5.43 -25.73
N PRO A 181 3.06 6.36 -26.28
CA PRO A 181 4.52 6.37 -26.14
C PRO A 181 5.01 6.57 -24.70
N VAL A 182 4.30 7.38 -23.88
CA VAL A 182 4.72 7.66 -22.50
C VAL A 182 4.59 6.41 -21.64
N THR A 183 3.44 5.74 -21.73
CA THR A 183 3.15 4.54 -20.94
C THR A 183 4.01 3.35 -21.39
N VAL A 184 4.17 3.17 -22.72
CA VAL A 184 5.07 2.11 -23.24
C VAL A 184 6.53 2.40 -22.86
N ASN A 185 6.97 3.67 -22.87
CA ASN A 185 8.30 4.04 -22.39
C ASN A 185 8.52 3.62 -20.93
N SER A 186 7.56 3.91 -20.05
CA SER A 186 7.61 3.52 -18.65
C SER A 186 7.66 2.00 -18.50
N PHE A 187 6.80 1.27 -19.20
CA PHE A 187 6.78 -0.21 -19.16
C PHE A 187 8.11 -0.81 -19.62
N VAL A 188 8.66 -0.34 -20.77
CA VAL A 188 9.93 -0.83 -21.32
C VAL A 188 11.09 -0.51 -20.39
N PHE A 189 11.12 0.69 -19.81
CA PHE A 189 12.13 1.08 -18.84
C PHE A 189 12.10 0.12 -17.63
N LEU A 190 10.95 -0.05 -17.02
CA LEU A 190 10.79 -0.92 -15.85
C LEU A 190 11.15 -2.39 -16.16
N ALA A 191 10.78 -2.88 -17.34
CA ALA A 191 11.14 -4.22 -17.78
C ALA A 191 12.67 -4.39 -17.93
N ARG A 192 13.36 -3.41 -18.54
CA ARG A 192 14.82 -3.42 -18.71
C ARG A 192 15.59 -3.32 -17.40
N GLU A 193 15.03 -2.60 -16.41
CA GLU A 193 15.59 -2.45 -15.05
C GLU A 193 15.27 -3.66 -14.14
N GLY A 194 14.57 -4.69 -14.64
CA GLY A 194 14.23 -5.88 -13.88
C GLY A 194 13.16 -5.64 -12.80
N TRP A 195 12.37 -4.58 -12.92
CA TRP A 195 11.29 -4.29 -11.96
C TRP A 195 10.29 -5.45 -11.82
N TYR A 196 10.02 -6.13 -12.93
CA TYR A 196 9.06 -7.23 -13.02
C TYR A 196 9.62 -8.61 -12.67
N ASP A 197 10.93 -8.73 -12.44
CA ASP A 197 11.58 -10.01 -12.16
C ASP A 197 11.12 -10.54 -10.79
N GLY A 198 10.62 -11.76 -10.78
CA GLY A 198 10.07 -12.39 -9.57
C GLY A 198 8.66 -11.95 -9.18
N VAL A 199 8.04 -11.03 -9.91
CA VAL A 199 6.68 -10.54 -9.63
C VAL A 199 5.64 -11.58 -10.01
N THR A 200 4.58 -11.73 -9.20
CA THR A 200 3.53 -12.71 -9.46
C THR A 200 2.31 -12.11 -10.15
N PHE A 201 1.54 -12.96 -10.82
CA PHE A 201 0.16 -12.65 -11.14
C PHE A 201 -0.67 -12.75 -9.85
N PHE A 202 -0.78 -11.63 -9.14
CA PHE A 202 -1.43 -11.61 -7.82
C PHE A 202 -2.97 -11.67 -7.87
N ARG A 203 -3.56 -11.38 -9.06
CA ARG A 203 -5.00 -11.47 -9.30
C ARG A 203 -5.26 -12.13 -10.66
N VAL A 204 -5.81 -13.31 -10.64
CA VAL A 204 -6.14 -14.11 -11.85
C VAL A 204 -7.59 -14.54 -11.74
N ILE A 205 -8.46 -13.90 -12.51
CA ILE A 205 -9.90 -14.18 -12.55
C ILE A 205 -10.21 -14.72 -13.96
N PRO A 206 -10.47 -16.03 -14.09
CA PRO A 206 -10.87 -16.63 -15.37
C PRO A 206 -12.04 -15.87 -16.02
N ASP A 207 -12.04 -15.80 -17.33
CA ASP A 207 -13.03 -15.07 -18.13
C ASP A 207 -13.09 -13.55 -17.85
N PHE A 208 -12.08 -13.02 -17.16
CA PHE A 208 -11.95 -11.60 -16.90
C PHE A 208 -10.51 -11.13 -17.19
N VAL A 209 -9.65 -11.03 -16.18
CA VAL A 209 -8.27 -10.54 -16.33
C VAL A 209 -7.26 -11.33 -15.49
N ALA A 210 -6.00 -11.35 -15.96
CA ALA A 210 -4.81 -11.66 -15.16
C ALA A 210 -4.03 -10.38 -14.90
N GLN A 211 -3.91 -9.96 -13.63
CA GLN A 211 -3.25 -8.72 -13.20
C GLN A 211 -1.95 -9.03 -12.46
N THR A 212 -0.92 -8.21 -12.75
CA THR A 212 0.45 -8.34 -12.24
C THR A 212 1.16 -6.98 -12.20
N GLY A 213 2.48 -6.96 -12.02
CA GLY A 213 3.30 -5.75 -12.09
C GLY A 213 3.49 -5.03 -10.75
N ASP A 214 3.00 -5.62 -9.67
CA ASP A 214 3.22 -5.16 -8.30
C ASP A 214 4.19 -6.12 -7.58
N PRO A 215 5.44 -5.69 -7.29
CA PRO A 215 6.40 -6.53 -6.57
C PRO A 215 5.93 -7.00 -5.20
N THR A 216 4.97 -6.30 -4.61
CA THR A 216 4.43 -6.62 -3.28
C THR A 216 3.24 -7.57 -3.31
N ASN A 217 2.69 -7.85 -4.49
CA ASN A 217 1.51 -8.71 -4.70
C ASN A 217 0.23 -8.25 -3.98
N SER A 218 0.17 -7.00 -3.53
CA SER A 218 -0.92 -6.43 -2.74
C SER A 218 -1.94 -5.65 -3.56
N GLY A 219 -1.55 -5.21 -4.76
CA GLY A 219 -2.28 -4.24 -5.57
C GLY A 219 -1.97 -2.78 -5.22
N TYR A 220 -1.09 -2.51 -4.25
CA TYR A 220 -0.72 -1.16 -3.81
C TYR A 220 0.71 -0.76 -4.16
N GLY A 221 1.54 -1.70 -4.61
CA GLY A 221 2.91 -1.43 -5.01
C GLY A 221 3.01 -0.53 -6.23
N SER A 222 4.03 0.32 -6.26
CA SER A 222 4.24 1.33 -7.30
C SER A 222 5.74 1.57 -7.49
N PRO A 223 6.18 2.01 -8.69
CA PRO A 223 7.59 2.30 -8.94
C PRO A 223 8.08 3.63 -8.36
N GLY A 224 7.29 4.27 -7.48
CA GLY A 224 7.60 5.57 -6.87
C GLY A 224 7.10 6.78 -7.69
N TYR A 225 6.61 6.55 -8.89
CA TYR A 225 5.98 7.57 -9.74
C TYR A 225 4.71 7.04 -10.40
N MET A 226 3.93 7.96 -10.93
CA MET A 226 2.73 7.68 -11.73
C MET A 226 2.79 8.48 -13.02
N CYS A 227 2.18 7.92 -14.07
CA CYS A 227 2.00 8.58 -15.36
C CYS A 227 0.54 8.94 -15.58
N ASP A 228 0.31 9.89 -16.48
CA ASP A 228 -1.03 10.21 -16.98
C ASP A 228 -1.57 9.06 -17.83
N ASP A 229 -2.90 8.95 -17.87
CA ASP A 229 -3.57 8.03 -18.77
C ASP A 229 -3.43 8.48 -20.24
N GLU A 230 -3.04 7.56 -21.12
CA GLU A 230 -3.02 7.76 -22.57
C GLU A 230 -4.21 7.01 -23.19
N ILE A 231 -5.41 7.59 -23.12
CA ILE A 231 -6.63 6.97 -23.65
C ILE A 231 -6.76 7.27 -25.15
N VAL A 232 -6.58 6.24 -25.98
CA VAL A 232 -6.73 6.31 -27.44
C VAL A 232 -8.06 5.67 -27.84
N PRO A 233 -9.02 6.42 -28.41
CA PRO A 233 -10.37 5.88 -28.74
C PRO A 233 -10.35 4.71 -29.73
N ALA A 234 -9.31 4.57 -30.54
CA ALA A 234 -9.18 3.46 -31.48
C ALA A 234 -8.69 2.16 -30.84
N LEU A 235 -8.10 2.24 -29.64
CA LEU A 235 -7.70 1.07 -28.87
C LEU A 235 -8.82 0.63 -27.96
N THR A 236 -9.31 -0.60 -28.15
CA THR A 236 -10.47 -1.14 -27.46
C THR A 236 -10.19 -2.53 -26.89
N TYR A 237 -10.91 -2.90 -25.85
CA TYR A 237 -10.89 -4.24 -25.24
C TYR A 237 -11.92 -5.17 -25.91
N ASP A 238 -12.08 -5.07 -27.23
CA ASP A 238 -13.06 -5.87 -27.99
C ASP A 238 -12.56 -7.30 -28.32
N ALA A 239 -11.38 -7.66 -27.84
CA ALA A 239 -10.78 -8.99 -27.96
C ALA A 239 -10.15 -9.43 -26.64
N GLY A 240 -9.96 -10.74 -26.46
CA GLY A 240 -9.07 -11.27 -25.43
C GLY A 240 -7.60 -10.99 -25.77
N GLY A 241 -6.72 -10.98 -24.77
CA GLY A 241 -5.28 -10.73 -24.94
C GLY A 241 -4.91 -9.25 -25.01
N MET A 242 -5.83 -8.32 -24.78
CA MET A 242 -5.50 -6.90 -24.67
C MET A 242 -4.79 -6.63 -23.35
N VAL A 243 -3.71 -5.83 -23.41
CA VAL A 243 -2.87 -5.49 -22.25
C VAL A 243 -3.14 -4.05 -21.85
N GLY A 244 -3.72 -3.87 -20.66
CA GLY A 244 -4.06 -2.58 -20.08
C GLY A 244 -3.27 -2.26 -18.83
N MET A 245 -2.92 -1.00 -18.62
CA MET A 245 -2.34 -0.55 -17.36
C MET A 245 -3.42 -0.39 -16.29
N ALA A 246 -3.15 -0.91 -15.10
CA ALA A 246 -4.04 -0.68 -13.97
C ALA A 246 -3.86 0.75 -13.43
N SER A 247 -5.00 1.39 -13.12
CA SER A 247 -5.07 2.71 -12.52
C SER A 247 -6.27 2.78 -11.57
N GLN A 248 -6.41 3.87 -10.82
CA GLN A 248 -7.58 4.11 -9.97
C GLN A 248 -8.81 4.61 -10.74
N GLY A 249 -8.72 4.66 -12.07
CA GLY A 249 -9.78 5.05 -12.99
C GLY A 249 -9.33 6.13 -13.97
N PRO A 250 -10.17 6.41 -14.98
CA PRO A 250 -9.83 7.34 -16.05
C PRO A 250 -9.62 8.76 -15.52
N GLY A 251 -8.56 9.41 -15.99
CA GLY A 251 -8.22 10.79 -15.62
C GLY A 251 -7.67 10.95 -14.20
N THR A 252 -7.27 9.86 -13.55
CA THR A 252 -6.70 9.91 -12.20
C THR A 252 -5.19 10.09 -12.18
N SER A 253 -4.53 9.97 -13.35
CA SER A 253 -3.05 10.04 -13.46
C SER A 253 -2.33 9.08 -12.50
N THR A 254 -2.88 7.86 -12.35
CA THR A 254 -2.38 6.86 -11.40
C THR A 254 -1.81 5.61 -12.07
N VAL A 255 -1.35 5.73 -13.32
CA VAL A 255 -0.69 4.65 -14.07
C VAL A 255 0.70 4.43 -13.50
N GLY A 256 0.90 3.33 -12.79
CA GLY A 256 2.19 2.92 -12.23
C GLY A 256 2.84 1.79 -13.03
N SER A 257 3.24 0.71 -12.34
CA SER A 257 3.82 -0.49 -12.95
C SER A 257 2.83 -1.62 -13.18
N GLN A 258 1.67 -1.58 -12.54
CA GLN A 258 0.71 -2.67 -12.61
C GLN A 258 0.00 -2.72 -13.97
N PHE A 259 -0.14 -3.92 -14.51
CA PHE A 259 -0.87 -4.14 -15.76
C PHE A 259 -1.72 -5.40 -15.67
N PHE A 260 -2.69 -5.51 -16.57
CA PHE A 260 -3.55 -6.69 -16.69
C PHE A 260 -3.67 -7.13 -18.15
N ILE A 261 -3.93 -8.42 -18.34
CA ILE A 261 -4.19 -9.04 -19.64
C ILE A 261 -5.61 -9.58 -19.61
N THR A 262 -6.43 -9.23 -20.62
CA THR A 262 -7.81 -9.70 -20.71
C THR A 262 -7.88 -11.13 -21.23
N TYR A 263 -8.72 -11.99 -20.63
CA TYR A 263 -9.00 -13.34 -21.13
C TYR A 263 -9.98 -13.34 -22.31
N VAL A 264 -10.93 -12.45 -22.26
CA VAL A 264 -12.06 -12.33 -23.19
C VAL A 264 -12.28 -10.86 -23.58
N PRO A 265 -13.13 -10.56 -24.58
CA PRO A 265 -13.56 -9.18 -24.83
C PRO A 265 -14.21 -8.55 -23.59
N LEU A 266 -13.76 -7.35 -23.23
CA LEU A 266 -14.25 -6.56 -22.08
C LEU A 266 -14.59 -5.13 -22.51
N PRO A 267 -15.59 -4.91 -23.37
CA PRO A 267 -15.89 -3.57 -23.91
C PRO A 267 -16.28 -2.56 -22.82
N THR A 268 -16.67 -3.00 -21.62
CA THR A 268 -16.92 -2.12 -20.47
C THR A 268 -15.69 -1.39 -19.98
N LEU A 269 -14.48 -1.84 -20.35
CA LEU A 269 -13.21 -1.21 -19.99
C LEU A 269 -12.75 -0.17 -21.04
N ASN A 270 -13.46 -0.07 -22.19
CA ASN A 270 -13.10 0.88 -23.24
C ASN A 270 -13.11 2.32 -22.71
N GLY A 271 -12.04 3.05 -23.00
CA GLY A 271 -11.87 4.44 -22.54
C GLY A 271 -11.57 4.60 -21.05
N GLN A 272 -11.38 3.52 -20.29
CA GLN A 272 -11.12 3.58 -18.85
C GLN A 272 -9.64 3.36 -18.48
N TYR A 273 -8.92 2.59 -19.29
CA TYR A 273 -7.54 2.21 -19.00
C TYR A 273 -6.69 2.33 -20.25
N THR A 274 -5.45 2.80 -20.09
CA THR A 274 -4.46 2.86 -21.18
C THR A 274 -4.14 1.45 -21.68
N ILE A 275 -4.36 1.19 -22.98
CA ILE A 275 -4.00 -0.07 -23.62
C ILE A 275 -2.60 0.07 -24.20
N ILE A 276 -1.65 -0.70 -23.68
CA ILE A 276 -0.24 -0.63 -24.08
C ILE A 276 0.15 -1.64 -25.14
N GLY A 277 -0.70 -2.66 -25.39
CA GLY A 277 -0.35 -3.73 -26.34
C GLY A 277 -1.38 -4.84 -26.39
N ARG A 278 -1.01 -5.90 -27.10
CA ARG A 278 -1.81 -7.12 -27.21
C ARG A 278 -0.91 -8.36 -27.21
N VAL A 279 -1.42 -9.44 -26.66
CA VAL A 279 -0.77 -10.77 -26.77
C VAL A 279 -0.81 -11.25 -28.20
N VAL A 280 0.32 -11.65 -28.73
CA VAL A 280 0.49 -12.20 -30.08
C VAL A 280 0.84 -13.70 -30.05
N GLU A 281 1.44 -14.17 -28.94
CA GLU A 281 1.72 -15.60 -28.67
C GLU A 281 1.53 -15.89 -27.19
N GLY A 282 1.14 -17.10 -26.80
CA GLY A 282 1.04 -17.53 -25.42
C GLY A 282 -0.35 -17.29 -24.76
N MET A 283 -1.43 -17.15 -25.54
CA MET A 283 -2.79 -17.09 -24.97
C MET A 283 -3.19 -18.38 -24.24
N ASP A 284 -2.66 -19.52 -24.66
CA ASP A 284 -2.81 -20.81 -23.96
C ASP A 284 -2.04 -20.82 -22.63
N VAL A 285 -0.87 -20.19 -22.56
CA VAL A 285 -0.12 -19.99 -21.32
C VAL A 285 -0.92 -19.10 -20.35
N LEU A 286 -1.47 -17.98 -20.85
CA LEU A 286 -2.34 -17.11 -20.07
C LEU A 286 -3.54 -17.89 -19.47
N GLN A 287 -4.18 -18.74 -20.26
CA GLN A 287 -5.32 -19.56 -19.80
C GLN A 287 -4.94 -20.61 -18.74
N ASN A 288 -3.66 -21.00 -18.67
CA ASN A 288 -3.13 -21.95 -17.70
C ASN A 288 -2.61 -21.32 -16.41
N LEU A 289 -2.70 -19.99 -16.27
CA LEU A 289 -2.37 -19.32 -15.01
C LEU A 289 -3.29 -19.80 -13.89
N THR A 290 -2.72 -19.95 -12.70
CA THR A 290 -3.42 -20.42 -11.50
C THR A 290 -4.47 -19.39 -11.08
N PRO A 291 -5.78 -19.72 -11.06
CA PRO A 291 -6.82 -18.81 -10.60
C PRO A 291 -6.56 -18.33 -9.18
N ARG A 292 -6.64 -17.01 -8.98
CA ARG A 292 -6.37 -16.36 -7.72
C ARG A 292 -7.17 -15.05 -7.63
N ASP A 293 -8.15 -15.00 -6.74
CA ASP A 293 -8.97 -13.80 -6.52
C ASP A 293 -8.82 -13.30 -5.08
N PRO A 294 -8.03 -12.24 -4.85
CA PRO A 294 -7.82 -11.69 -3.52
C PRO A 294 -9.10 -11.21 -2.81
N SER A 295 -10.15 -10.90 -3.58
CA SER A 295 -11.41 -10.45 -3.01
C SER A 295 -12.19 -11.55 -2.27
N GLN A 296 -11.89 -12.81 -2.54
CA GLN A 296 -12.56 -13.94 -1.89
C GLN A 296 -11.99 -14.27 -0.50
N GLY A 297 -10.84 -13.68 -0.14
CA GLY A 297 -10.16 -13.94 1.13
C GLY A 297 -9.71 -15.40 1.29
N GLY A 298 -9.22 -15.75 2.49
CA GLY A 298 -8.76 -17.11 2.80
C GLY A 298 -7.35 -17.40 2.28
N ASN A 299 -6.96 -18.70 2.31
CA ASN A 299 -5.68 -19.16 1.78
C ASN A 299 -5.73 -19.21 0.25
N LEU A 300 -5.18 -18.19 -0.39
CA LEU A 300 -5.04 -18.14 -1.83
C LEU A 300 -3.88 -19.04 -2.30
N PRO A 301 -3.99 -19.68 -3.48
CA PRO A 301 -2.88 -20.41 -4.07
C PRO A 301 -1.71 -19.45 -4.33
N GLN A 302 -0.49 -19.98 -4.40
CA GLN A 302 0.67 -19.19 -4.83
C GLN A 302 0.43 -18.69 -6.26
N GLY A 303 0.74 -17.40 -6.50
CA GLY A 303 0.65 -16.81 -7.84
C GLY A 303 1.76 -17.33 -8.75
N ASP A 304 1.45 -17.47 -10.04
CA ASP A 304 2.47 -17.78 -11.05
C ASP A 304 3.41 -16.59 -11.23
N VAL A 305 4.70 -16.86 -11.42
CA VAL A 305 5.76 -15.84 -11.38
C VAL A 305 6.14 -15.41 -12.79
N ILE A 306 6.37 -14.12 -12.99
CA ILE A 306 7.15 -13.58 -14.10
C ILE A 306 8.63 -13.72 -13.72
N GLU A 307 9.34 -14.62 -14.36
CA GLU A 307 10.78 -14.81 -14.12
C GLU A 307 11.56 -13.60 -14.63
N THR A 308 11.19 -13.08 -15.81
CA THR A 308 11.74 -11.85 -16.39
C THR A 308 10.89 -11.38 -17.57
N ILE A 309 11.03 -10.12 -17.97
CA ILE A 309 10.46 -9.58 -19.21
C ILE A 309 11.60 -9.18 -20.18
N VAL A 310 11.64 -9.81 -21.33
CA VAL A 310 12.61 -9.51 -22.37
C VAL A 310 12.01 -8.56 -23.41
N ILE A 311 12.63 -7.42 -23.64
CA ILE A 311 12.21 -6.43 -24.64
C ILE A 311 13.03 -6.57 -25.90
N GLU A 312 12.36 -6.79 -27.01
CA GLU A 312 12.96 -6.75 -28.37
C GLU A 312 12.49 -5.49 -29.10
N GLU A 313 13.42 -4.85 -29.80
CA GLU A 313 13.20 -3.65 -30.59
C GLU A 313 13.47 -4.00 -32.07
N ARG A 314 12.58 -3.58 -33.00
CA ARG A 314 12.70 -3.81 -34.45
C ARG A 314 12.43 -2.53 -35.24
#